data_6fc4a0eea9f5b7d5dcf175b4bea5ef7e
#
_entry.id   6fc4a0eea9f5b7d5dcf175b4bea5ef7e
#
_cell.length_a   1.000
_cell.length_b   1.000
_cell.length_c   1.000
_cell.angle_alpha   90.00
_cell.angle_beta   90.00
_cell.angle_gamma   90.00
#
_symmetry.space_group_name_H-M   'P 1'
#
loop_
_entity.id
_entity.type
_entity.pdbx_description
1 polymer ?
#
loop_
_entity_poly.entity_id
_entity_poly.type
_entity_poly.pdbx_seq_one_letter_code
_entity_poly.pdbx_strand_id
1 'polypeptide(L)'
;ETGVKYSASTDILVRSPYQRGWVVLSDVDGKSTLSFIKIKTLYGVSETVNIWGEKVVRDSIAYHSVEKYLVKDLGTNPKGVFEHLGYPSTFGQVETVYDELVVMQDRWVELNGNTLEREVYTEDEFYGDLPVGGFKPVEAAMSYSAKFIRDENGYIYMHTKPVANDFHAGAYMSIPLWNYTRFS
;
A
#
# COMPACT_ATOMS: atom_id res chain seq x y z
N GLU A 1 14.38 -54.35 17.79
CA GLU A 1 14.45 -52.96 17.35
C GLU A 1 13.21 -52.20 17.82
N THR A 2 13.35 -51.39 18.84
CA THR A 2 12.31 -50.45 19.28
C THR A 2 12.33 -49.27 18.34
N GLY A 3 11.48 -49.25 17.30
CA GLY A 3 11.35 -48.15 16.35
C GLY A 3 10.71 -46.93 17.00
N VAL A 4 11.50 -46.16 17.73
CA VAL A 4 11.07 -44.86 18.25
C VAL A 4 11.05 -43.86 17.08
N LYS A 5 9.86 -43.41 16.74
CA LYS A 5 9.69 -42.33 15.73
C LYS A 5 9.77 -40.98 16.43
N TYR A 6 10.71 -40.17 16.01
CA TYR A 6 10.79 -38.76 16.41
C TYR A 6 10.18 -37.94 15.32
N SER A 7 9.33 -37.00 15.71
CA SER A 7 8.86 -35.92 14.81
C SER A 7 9.25 -34.60 15.41
N ALA A 8 9.76 -33.68 14.57
CA ALA A 8 10.00 -32.32 14.93
C ALA A 8 9.17 -31.43 13.97
N SER A 9 8.50 -30.42 14.50
CA SER A 9 7.82 -29.41 13.73
C SER A 9 8.53 -28.08 13.92
N THR A 10 8.62 -27.34 12.85
CA THR A 10 9.15 -25.95 12.86
C THR A 10 8.16 -25.05 12.14
N ASP A 11 7.74 -24.01 12.82
CA ASP A 11 6.91 -22.98 12.21
C ASP A 11 7.79 -22.05 11.37
N ILE A 12 7.45 -21.94 10.10
CA ILE A 12 8.13 -21.04 9.16
C ILE A 12 7.20 -19.86 8.89
N LEU A 13 7.58 -18.66 9.35
CA LEU A 13 6.88 -17.44 9.05
C LEU A 13 7.46 -16.86 7.76
N VAL A 14 6.71 -16.93 6.68
CA VAL A 14 7.04 -16.26 5.41
C VAL A 14 6.51 -14.83 5.47
N ARG A 15 7.40 -13.87 5.27
CA ARG A 15 7.05 -12.45 5.21
C ARG A 15 7.37 -11.89 3.84
N SER A 16 6.59 -10.91 3.40
CA SER A 16 6.93 -10.13 2.22
C SER A 16 8.30 -9.47 2.36
N PRO A 17 9.13 -9.49 1.32
CA PRO A 17 10.41 -8.78 1.32
C PRO A 17 10.25 -7.26 1.35
N TYR A 18 9.04 -6.73 1.11
CA TYR A 18 8.72 -5.30 0.98
C TYR A 18 8.03 -4.70 2.21
N GLN A 19 7.94 -5.41 3.32
CA GLN A 19 7.24 -4.95 4.54
C GLN A 19 7.96 -3.85 5.33
N ARG A 20 9.28 -3.65 5.11
CA ARG A 20 10.07 -2.68 5.88
C ARG A 20 11.00 -1.90 4.97
N GLY A 21 10.56 -0.72 4.59
CA GLY A 21 11.34 0.14 3.73
C GLY A 21 10.50 1.25 3.10
N TRP A 22 11.03 1.79 2.02
CA TRP A 22 10.35 2.80 1.23
C TRP A 22 10.22 2.33 -0.21
N VAL A 23 9.04 2.42 -0.75
CA VAL A 23 8.78 2.32 -2.18
C VAL A 23 9.13 3.67 -2.81
N VAL A 24 9.88 3.63 -3.88
CA VAL A 24 10.29 4.82 -4.63
C VAL A 24 9.79 4.68 -6.06
N LEU A 25 8.89 5.56 -6.46
CA LEU A 25 8.44 5.71 -7.84
C LEU A 25 9.40 6.64 -8.57
N SER A 26 9.85 6.23 -9.74
CA SER A 26 10.79 6.97 -10.57
C SER A 26 10.30 7.05 -12.00
N ASP A 27 10.62 8.15 -12.67
CA ASP A 27 10.55 8.25 -14.12
C ASP A 27 11.87 7.73 -14.71
N VAL A 28 11.77 6.72 -15.53
CA VAL A 28 12.89 6.18 -16.29
C VAL A 28 12.47 6.15 -17.76
N ASP A 29 13.01 7.07 -18.53
CA ASP A 29 12.71 7.23 -19.96
C ASP A 29 11.19 7.39 -20.24
N GLY A 30 10.50 8.17 -19.41
CA GLY A 30 9.07 8.43 -19.51
C GLY A 30 8.18 7.31 -18.94
N LYS A 31 8.78 6.28 -18.35
CA LYS A 31 8.05 5.13 -17.78
C LYS A 31 8.10 5.10 -16.26
N SER A 32 6.98 4.73 -15.68
CA SER A 32 6.87 4.52 -14.24
C SER A 32 7.60 3.25 -13.83
N THR A 33 8.50 3.40 -12.88
CA THR A 33 9.35 2.31 -12.39
C THR A 33 9.43 2.36 -10.88
N LEU A 34 9.24 1.23 -10.21
CA LEU A 34 9.38 1.13 -8.76
C LEU A 34 10.72 0.57 -8.35
N SER A 35 11.25 1.12 -7.29
CA SER A 35 12.39 0.61 -6.54
C SER A 35 12.03 0.48 -5.07
N PHE A 36 12.74 -0.34 -4.33
CA PHE A 36 12.52 -0.51 -2.91
C PHE A 36 13.80 -0.31 -2.11
N ILE A 37 13.74 0.56 -1.10
CA ILE A 37 14.83 0.80 -0.16
C ILE A 37 14.54 0.03 1.10
N LYS A 38 15.25 -1.07 1.33
CA LYS A 38 15.12 -1.87 2.55
C LYS A 38 15.79 -1.17 3.73
N ILE A 39 15.12 -1.23 4.86
CA ILE A 39 15.66 -0.79 6.15
C ILE A 39 15.74 -1.96 7.13
N LYS A 40 16.62 -1.83 8.11
CA LYS A 40 16.70 -2.73 9.26
C LYS A 40 16.57 -1.95 10.56
N THR A 41 15.99 -2.58 11.55
CA THR A 41 16.01 -2.04 12.92
C THR A 41 17.33 -2.40 13.57
N LEU A 42 17.96 -1.41 14.19
CA LEU A 42 19.07 -1.59 15.09
C LEU A 42 18.52 -1.46 16.50
N TYR A 43 18.54 -2.55 17.24
CA TYR A 43 17.99 -2.58 18.59
C TYR A 43 18.99 -2.04 19.61
N GLY A 44 18.50 -1.27 20.57
CA GLY A 44 19.29 -0.81 21.71
C GLY A 44 20.48 0.09 21.39
N VAL A 45 20.42 0.84 20.29
CA VAL A 45 21.57 1.63 19.79
C VAL A 45 21.82 2.94 20.52
N SER A 46 20.83 3.48 21.21
CA SER A 46 21.00 4.73 21.96
C SER A 46 20.31 4.68 23.31
N GLU A 47 21.01 5.14 24.35
CA GLU A 47 20.40 5.40 25.63
C GLU A 47 20.08 6.90 25.75
N THR A 48 18.87 7.20 26.17
CA THR A 48 18.45 8.57 26.50
C THR A 48 17.85 8.57 27.89
N VAL A 49 17.85 9.73 28.55
CA VAL A 49 17.16 9.90 29.82
C VAL A 49 15.86 10.63 29.55
N ASN A 50 14.74 10.08 30.00
CA ASN A 50 13.45 10.73 29.87
C ASN A 50 13.30 11.90 30.87
N ILE A 51 12.19 12.60 30.78
CA ILE A 51 11.93 13.76 31.64
C ILE A 51 11.81 13.42 33.14
N TRP A 52 11.68 12.13 33.49
CA TRP A 52 11.63 11.63 34.88
C TRP A 52 12.97 11.06 35.35
N GLY A 53 14.05 11.19 34.55
CA GLY A 53 15.38 10.70 34.90
C GLY A 53 15.62 9.21 34.65
N GLU A 54 14.71 8.51 34.00
CA GLU A 54 14.85 7.10 33.72
C GLU A 54 15.62 6.87 32.40
N LYS A 55 16.47 5.85 32.39
CA LYS A 55 17.17 5.43 31.18
C LYS A 55 16.19 4.77 30.23
N VAL A 56 16.09 5.30 29.02
CA VAL A 56 15.29 4.74 27.93
C VAL A 56 16.23 4.30 26.82
N VAL A 57 16.17 3.02 26.49
CA VAL A 57 16.88 2.46 25.34
C VAL A 57 16.01 2.65 24.11
N ARG A 58 16.56 3.21 23.06
CA ARG A 58 15.85 3.45 21.81
C ARG A 58 16.44 2.61 20.69
N ASP A 59 15.55 2.09 19.89
CA ASP A 59 15.90 1.47 18.63
C ASP A 59 16.10 2.55 17.56
N SER A 60 16.88 2.22 16.57
CA SER A 60 17.11 3.06 15.40
C SER A 60 16.82 2.28 14.14
N ILE A 61 16.52 2.96 13.06
CA ILE A 61 16.45 2.36 11.73
C ILE A 61 17.70 2.69 10.94
N ALA A 62 18.17 1.74 10.18
CA ALA A 62 19.31 1.91 9.30
C ALA A 62 18.99 1.40 7.90
N TYR A 63 19.63 2.01 6.93
CA TYR A 63 19.66 1.50 5.57
C TYR A 63 20.20 0.05 5.54
N HIS A 64 19.57 -0.78 4.73
CA HIS A 64 20.02 -2.14 4.49
C HIS A 64 20.48 -2.34 3.05
N SER A 65 19.61 -2.14 2.08
CA SER A 65 19.89 -2.31 0.66
C SER A 65 18.87 -1.59 -0.22
N VAL A 66 19.21 -1.39 -1.48
CA VAL A 66 18.28 -0.90 -2.50
C VAL A 66 18.09 -2.00 -3.55
N GLU A 67 16.85 -2.32 -3.80
CA GLU A 67 16.43 -3.12 -4.95
C GLU A 67 15.91 -2.15 -6.02
N LYS A 68 16.72 -1.93 -7.04
CA LYS A 68 16.39 -0.99 -8.11
C LYS A 68 15.56 -1.64 -9.20
N TYR A 69 14.60 -0.87 -9.71
CA TYR A 69 13.81 -1.25 -10.88
C TYR A 69 13.11 -2.61 -10.73
N LEU A 70 12.55 -2.85 -9.55
CA LEU A 70 11.82 -4.08 -9.24
C LEU A 70 10.65 -4.30 -10.18
N VAL A 71 9.86 -3.24 -10.40
CA VAL A 71 8.72 -3.26 -11.31
C VAL A 71 8.94 -2.19 -12.36
N LYS A 72 8.90 -2.61 -13.61
CA LYS A 72 9.08 -1.77 -14.79
C LYS A 72 7.81 -1.77 -15.64
N ASP A 73 7.71 -0.77 -16.48
CA ASP A 73 6.61 -0.67 -17.46
C ASP A 73 5.20 -0.68 -16.81
N LEU A 74 5.08 -0.08 -15.63
CA LEU A 74 3.78 0.08 -14.96
C LEU A 74 2.84 1.00 -15.76
N GLY A 75 3.41 1.99 -16.42
CA GLY A 75 2.73 3.01 -17.19
C GLY A 75 3.66 4.17 -17.50
N THR A 76 3.08 5.33 -17.74
CA THR A 76 3.79 6.55 -18.15
C THR A 76 3.44 7.72 -17.24
N ASN A 77 4.32 8.72 -17.21
CA ASN A 77 4.12 9.97 -16.50
C ASN A 77 3.85 9.77 -14.99
N PRO A 78 4.81 9.18 -14.24
CA PRO A 78 4.66 8.93 -12.82
C PRO A 78 4.46 10.23 -12.04
N LYS A 79 3.47 10.27 -11.15
CA LYS A 79 3.13 11.43 -10.33
C LYS A 79 3.28 11.17 -8.84
N GLY A 80 3.01 9.95 -8.40
CA GLY A 80 3.13 9.60 -7.00
C GLY A 80 2.73 8.16 -6.71
N VAL A 81 2.96 7.77 -5.48
CA VAL A 81 2.53 6.50 -4.91
C VAL A 81 1.75 6.79 -3.65
N PHE A 82 0.63 6.13 -3.49
CA PHE A 82 -0.17 6.13 -2.28
C PHE A 82 -0.20 4.71 -1.71
N GLU A 83 0.12 4.57 -0.43
CA GLU A 83 0.10 3.30 0.29
C GLU A 83 -1.16 3.21 1.16
N HIS A 84 -1.81 2.08 1.11
CA HIS A 84 -2.90 1.73 1.98
C HIS A 84 -2.60 0.49 2.79
N LEU A 85 -2.61 0.65 4.10
CA LEU A 85 -2.44 -0.44 5.05
C LEU A 85 -3.81 -0.99 5.45
N GLY A 86 -4.02 -2.29 5.21
CA GLY A 86 -5.15 -3.03 5.76
C GLY A 86 -4.90 -3.34 7.23
N TYR A 87 -5.86 -3.03 8.09
CA TYR A 87 -5.82 -3.48 9.48
C TYR A 87 -6.50 -4.86 9.60
N PRO A 88 -5.95 -5.76 10.42
CA PRO A 88 -6.61 -7.03 10.69
C PRO A 88 -8.00 -6.80 11.29
N SER A 89 -8.97 -7.54 10.78
CA SER A 89 -10.38 -7.40 11.18
C SER A 89 -10.68 -7.94 12.58
N THR A 90 -9.74 -8.62 13.22
CA THR A 90 -9.94 -9.33 14.48
C THR A 90 -8.96 -8.85 15.56
N PHE A 91 -9.50 -8.37 16.66
CA PHE A 91 -8.75 -8.00 17.85
C PHE A 91 -7.93 -9.21 18.36
N GLY A 92 -6.60 -9.11 18.33
CA GLY A 92 -5.70 -10.06 18.97
C GLY A 92 -5.08 -11.15 18.09
N GLN A 93 -5.40 -11.23 16.79
CA GLN A 93 -4.69 -12.08 15.85
C GLN A 93 -3.65 -11.29 15.07
N VAL A 94 -2.41 -11.79 15.04
CA VAL A 94 -1.36 -11.26 14.16
C VAL A 94 -1.64 -11.78 12.76
N GLU A 95 -2.62 -11.19 12.10
CA GLU A 95 -2.90 -11.51 10.71
C GLU A 95 -2.00 -10.73 9.77
N THR A 96 -1.85 -11.27 8.59
CA THR A 96 -1.10 -10.65 7.49
C THR A 96 -1.66 -9.25 7.26
N VAL A 97 -0.80 -8.26 7.38
CA VAL A 97 -1.17 -6.89 7.01
C VAL A 97 -1.29 -6.87 5.50
N TYR A 98 -2.50 -6.75 5.01
CA TYR A 98 -2.73 -6.51 3.59
C TYR A 98 -2.36 -5.05 3.30
N ASP A 99 -1.61 -4.89 2.25
CA ASP A 99 -1.07 -3.62 1.81
C ASP A 99 -1.35 -3.46 0.32
N GLU A 100 -1.75 -2.28 -0.06
CA GLU A 100 -2.05 -1.92 -1.45
C GLU A 100 -1.30 -0.64 -1.81
N LEU A 101 -0.70 -0.62 -2.96
CA LEU A 101 -0.03 0.54 -3.51
C LEU A 101 -0.78 1.05 -4.74
N VAL A 102 -1.25 2.28 -4.68
CA VAL A 102 -1.82 2.97 -5.84
C VAL A 102 -0.72 3.78 -6.51
N VAL A 103 -0.37 3.44 -7.73
CA VAL A 103 0.59 4.17 -8.54
C VAL A 103 -0.15 5.20 -9.38
N MET A 104 0.05 6.46 -9.04
CA MET A 104 -0.55 7.60 -9.72
C MET A 104 0.31 7.98 -10.93
N GLN A 105 -0.26 7.84 -12.11
CA GLN A 105 0.36 8.03 -13.42
C GLN A 105 -0.73 8.34 -14.46
N ASP A 106 -0.48 8.26 -15.76
CA ASP A 106 -1.51 8.53 -16.77
C ASP A 106 -2.71 7.57 -16.64
N ARG A 107 -2.45 6.28 -16.51
CA ARG A 107 -3.43 5.26 -16.17
C ARG A 107 -3.07 4.68 -14.82
N TRP A 108 -3.83 5.01 -13.79
CA TRP A 108 -3.55 4.56 -12.44
C TRP A 108 -3.63 3.04 -12.32
N VAL A 109 -2.71 2.46 -11.57
CA VAL A 109 -2.64 1.03 -11.33
C VAL A 109 -2.52 0.76 -9.84
N GLU A 110 -3.16 -0.30 -9.39
CA GLU A 110 -3.13 -0.76 -8.02
C GLU A 110 -2.35 -2.06 -7.94
N LEU A 111 -1.40 -2.10 -7.01
CA LEU A 111 -0.48 -3.20 -6.82
C LEU A 111 -0.68 -3.81 -5.44
N ASN A 112 -0.51 -5.11 -5.34
CA ASN A 112 -0.37 -5.78 -4.06
C ASN A 112 0.90 -5.29 -3.37
N GLY A 113 0.77 -4.69 -2.20
CA GLY A 113 1.90 -4.13 -1.46
C GLY A 113 2.89 -5.17 -0.95
N ASN A 114 2.49 -6.44 -0.87
CA ASN A 114 3.35 -7.53 -0.44
C ASN A 114 4.18 -8.13 -1.58
N THR A 115 3.65 -8.15 -2.80
CA THR A 115 4.30 -8.77 -3.98
C THR A 115 4.77 -7.77 -5.00
N LEU A 116 4.19 -6.55 -5.00
CA LEU A 116 4.32 -5.51 -6.01
C LEU A 116 3.78 -5.94 -7.39
N GLU A 117 2.99 -6.99 -7.44
CA GLU A 117 2.29 -7.41 -8.65
C GLU A 117 1.06 -6.54 -8.88
N ARG A 118 0.78 -6.28 -10.15
CA ARG A 118 -0.42 -5.52 -10.52
C ARG A 118 -1.66 -6.37 -10.26
N GLU A 119 -2.63 -5.81 -9.54
CA GLU A 119 -3.93 -6.43 -9.30
C GLU A 119 -4.97 -5.87 -10.25
N VAL A 120 -5.09 -4.55 -10.38
CA VAL A 120 -6.14 -3.91 -11.19
C VAL A 120 -5.67 -2.55 -11.72
N TYR A 121 -6.31 -2.05 -12.75
CA TYR A 121 -6.30 -0.62 -13.04
C TYR A 121 -7.44 0.06 -12.30
N THR A 122 -7.18 1.18 -11.65
CA THR A 122 -8.17 1.88 -10.83
C THR A 122 -9.48 2.20 -11.56
N GLU A 123 -9.40 2.50 -12.85
CA GLU A 123 -10.58 2.74 -13.69
C GLU A 123 -11.44 1.50 -13.93
N ASP A 124 -10.85 0.30 -13.85
CA ASP A 124 -11.57 -0.97 -14.04
C ASP A 124 -12.40 -1.35 -12.79
N GLU A 125 -12.25 -0.64 -11.67
CA GLU A 125 -13.04 -0.84 -10.47
C GLU A 125 -14.37 -0.06 -10.45
N PHE A 126 -14.72 0.66 -11.50
CA PHE A 126 -16.03 1.30 -11.59
C PHE A 126 -17.13 0.29 -11.89
N TYR A 127 -18.25 0.43 -11.18
CA TYR A 127 -19.45 -0.36 -11.49
C TYR A 127 -20.14 0.20 -12.74
N GLY A 128 -20.07 -0.55 -13.83
CA GLY A 128 -20.59 -0.12 -15.13
C GLY A 128 -19.64 0.81 -15.88
N ASP A 129 -20.20 1.84 -16.48
CA ASP A 129 -19.43 2.79 -17.28
C ASP A 129 -18.65 3.77 -16.42
N LEU A 130 -17.55 4.30 -16.95
CA LEU A 130 -16.82 5.40 -16.32
C LEU A 130 -17.70 6.66 -16.23
N PRO A 131 -17.38 7.60 -15.34
CA PRO A 131 -18.09 8.87 -15.23
C PRO A 131 -18.19 9.62 -16.56
N VAL A 132 -19.31 10.29 -16.77
CA VAL A 132 -19.54 11.11 -17.97
C VAL A 132 -18.47 12.19 -18.08
N GLY A 133 -17.77 12.25 -19.20
CA GLY A 133 -16.62 13.13 -19.41
C GLY A 133 -15.26 12.48 -19.15
N GLY A 134 -15.27 11.20 -18.77
CA GLY A 134 -14.06 10.42 -18.45
C GLY A 134 -13.66 10.52 -17.00
N PHE A 135 -12.69 9.71 -16.62
CA PHE A 135 -12.13 9.65 -15.29
C PHE A 135 -10.66 10.05 -15.32
N LYS A 136 -10.32 11.14 -14.66
CA LYS A 136 -8.95 11.68 -14.62
C LYS A 136 -8.54 11.91 -13.15
N PRO A 137 -8.10 10.85 -12.48
CA PRO A 137 -7.78 10.91 -11.07
C PRO A 137 -6.52 11.74 -10.81
N VAL A 138 -6.54 12.49 -9.70
CA VAL A 138 -5.41 13.35 -9.29
C VAL A 138 -4.95 13.11 -7.87
N GLU A 139 -5.83 12.61 -7.00
CA GLU A 139 -5.52 12.30 -5.60
C GLU A 139 -6.25 11.05 -5.15
N ALA A 140 -5.60 10.30 -4.28
CA ALA A 140 -6.19 9.17 -3.58
C ALA A 140 -6.13 9.38 -2.07
N ALA A 141 -7.14 8.87 -1.37
CA ALA A 141 -7.16 8.78 0.08
C ALA A 141 -7.91 7.52 0.49
N MET A 142 -7.58 6.99 1.64
CA MET A 142 -8.24 5.81 2.17
C MET A 142 -8.65 5.94 3.62
N SER A 143 -9.75 5.29 3.94
CA SER A 143 -10.18 4.99 5.30
C SER A 143 -10.21 3.48 5.51
N TYR A 144 -10.53 3.05 6.73
CA TYR A 144 -10.64 1.63 7.08
C TYR A 144 -11.55 0.81 6.13
N SER A 145 -12.61 1.42 5.62
CA SER A 145 -13.65 0.72 4.85
C SER A 145 -13.90 1.29 3.46
N ALA A 146 -13.14 2.27 3.01
CA ALA A 146 -13.39 2.91 1.73
C ALA A 146 -12.12 3.50 1.11
N LYS A 147 -12.03 3.42 -0.21
CA LYS A 147 -11.09 4.16 -1.02
C LYS A 147 -11.78 5.41 -1.58
N PHE A 148 -11.07 6.51 -1.64
CA PHE A 148 -11.56 7.76 -2.20
C PHE A 148 -10.61 8.24 -3.28
N ILE A 149 -11.16 8.72 -4.38
CA ILE A 149 -10.38 9.33 -5.46
C ILE A 149 -11.02 10.66 -5.80
N ARG A 150 -10.19 11.69 -5.90
CA ARG A 150 -10.57 12.98 -6.46
C ARG A 150 -10.07 13.08 -7.90
N ASP A 151 -10.95 13.49 -8.81
CA ASP A 151 -10.55 13.77 -10.19
C ASP A 151 -10.15 15.23 -10.40
N GLU A 152 -9.68 15.56 -11.63
CA GLU A 152 -9.25 16.90 -12.00
C GLU A 152 -10.37 17.96 -11.93
N ASN A 153 -11.64 17.53 -12.02
CA ASN A 153 -12.81 18.39 -11.94
C ASN A 153 -13.28 18.63 -10.50
N GLY A 154 -12.60 18.05 -9.51
CA GLY A 154 -12.95 18.13 -8.10
C GLY A 154 -14.05 17.18 -7.66
N TYR A 155 -14.47 16.25 -8.50
CA TYR A 155 -15.39 15.17 -8.10
C TYR A 155 -14.69 14.15 -7.23
N ILE A 156 -15.37 13.70 -6.18
CA ILE A 156 -14.87 12.65 -5.29
C ILE A 156 -15.70 11.39 -5.50
N TYR A 157 -15.02 10.33 -5.86
CA TYR A 157 -15.58 8.99 -6.01
C TYR A 157 -15.18 8.13 -4.82
N MET A 158 -16.10 7.30 -4.37
CA MET A 158 -15.87 6.40 -3.24
C MET A 158 -16.09 4.96 -3.68
N HIS A 159 -15.11 4.13 -3.35
CA HIS A 159 -15.20 2.68 -3.46
C HIS A 159 -15.38 2.11 -2.06
N THR A 160 -16.47 1.41 -1.83
CA THR A 160 -16.73 0.73 -0.56
C THR A 160 -16.18 -0.69 -0.61
N LYS A 161 -15.41 -1.04 0.40
CA LYS A 161 -14.91 -2.40 0.57
C LYS A 161 -15.86 -3.19 1.47
N PRO A 162 -16.39 -4.33 1.03
CA PRO A 162 -17.27 -5.13 1.87
C PRO A 162 -16.54 -5.82 3.02
N VAL A 163 -15.23 -6.06 2.89
CA VAL A 163 -14.37 -6.65 3.91
C VAL A 163 -13.01 -5.97 3.96
N ALA A 164 -12.46 -5.83 5.16
CA ALA A 164 -11.22 -5.08 5.39
C ALA A 164 -9.99 -5.66 4.66
N ASN A 165 -10.02 -6.93 4.29
CA ASN A 165 -8.89 -7.66 3.70
C ASN A 165 -9.00 -7.85 2.19
N ASP A 166 -10.02 -7.29 1.57
CA ASP A 166 -10.21 -7.36 0.13
C ASP A 166 -10.40 -5.96 -0.42
N PHE A 167 -9.31 -5.40 -0.93
CA PHE A 167 -9.29 -4.03 -1.45
C PHE A 167 -10.10 -3.85 -2.72
N HIS A 168 -10.37 -4.95 -3.44
CA HIS A 168 -11.03 -4.94 -4.75
C HIS A 168 -12.43 -5.55 -4.73
N ALA A 169 -12.94 -5.94 -3.54
CA ALA A 169 -14.26 -6.59 -3.43
C ALA A 169 -15.47 -5.67 -3.62
N GLY A 170 -15.25 -4.37 -3.76
CA GLY A 170 -16.29 -3.37 -3.99
C GLY A 170 -16.21 -2.78 -5.40
N ALA A 171 -16.72 -1.58 -5.54
CA ALA A 171 -16.61 -0.80 -6.76
C ALA A 171 -16.74 0.71 -6.50
N TYR A 172 -16.17 1.52 -7.38
CA TYR A 172 -16.50 2.93 -7.47
C TYR A 172 -17.85 3.10 -8.17
N MET A 173 -18.67 4.00 -7.66
CA MET A 173 -19.88 4.42 -8.36
C MET A 173 -19.54 5.55 -9.32
N SER A 174 -20.07 5.49 -10.56
CA SER A 174 -19.87 6.54 -11.57
C SER A 174 -20.49 7.89 -11.21
N ILE A 175 -21.36 7.90 -10.20
CA ILE A 175 -21.93 9.12 -9.64
C ILE A 175 -21.02 9.59 -8.50
N PRO A 176 -20.46 10.80 -8.58
CA PRO A 176 -19.57 11.28 -7.54
C PRO A 176 -20.30 11.50 -6.21
N LEU A 177 -19.64 11.13 -5.13
CA LEU A 177 -20.13 11.39 -3.77
C LEU A 177 -20.16 12.89 -3.47
N TRP A 178 -19.18 13.63 -3.99
CA TRP A 178 -19.00 15.04 -3.72
C TRP A 178 -18.37 15.79 -4.89
N ASN A 179 -18.74 17.08 -5.02
CA ASN A 179 -18.12 18.01 -5.96
C ASN A 179 -17.52 19.19 -5.20
N TYR A 180 -16.22 19.25 -5.07
CA TYR A 180 -15.50 20.26 -4.30
C TYR A 180 -15.64 21.68 -4.89
N THR A 181 -15.91 21.81 -6.20
CA THR A 181 -15.97 23.12 -6.88
C THR A 181 -17.22 23.93 -6.54
N ARG A 182 -18.21 23.37 -5.86
CA ARG A 182 -19.46 24.06 -5.51
C ARG A 182 -19.36 25.00 -4.29
N PHE A 183 -18.20 25.08 -3.64
CA PHE A 183 -18.01 25.87 -2.41
C PHE A 183 -16.87 26.89 -2.49
N SER A 184 -16.34 27.16 -3.69
CA SER A 184 -15.34 28.19 -3.93
C SER A 184 -15.98 29.48 -4.45
#